data_8a6abaf56c6af2ba2e954013dbe22bec
#
_entry.id   8a6abaf56c6af2ba2e954013dbe22bec
#
_cell.length_a   1.000
_cell.length_b   1.000
_cell.length_c   1.000
_cell.angle_alpha   90.00
_cell.angle_beta   90.00
_cell.angle_gamma   90.00
#
_symmetry.space_group_name_H-M   'P 1'
#
loop_
_entity.id
_entity.type
_entity.pdbx_description
1 polymer ?
#
loop_
_entity_poly.entity_id
_entity_poly.type
_entity_poly.pdbx_seq_one_letter_code
_entity_poly.pdbx_strand_id
1 'polypeptide(L)'
;MSDETNTYGDDIHLTTTDATTIYNTLIAALEKGAGEPLYPGDERRIFGEGLVAVFVALYNSLDDTGRQTLLRYARGEVLDAIGERLDVHRLEGSPAKTTMRFSVSTPQPNNIIIPKWTKVTPDSDHYFATDEIAVLQAGAYSVEIPTSAVSNGTEYNGYAPGTITTLVDLIPYIESVTNITATAGGDDGEPYTEEGDNRLRERIRLAPASRSTAGPEQAYIYWAMTADSSIIDARAVSETETISRTLTVYDGHAFIGGGRLLPDTLIVKEHGESTAGVEDTDYTVDYTDDLLTIELKGALTDATSLDITITRTLEGCVKIVPLLEGGAVPDESILEKVLEACNASDIRPLTDVVTAVAPEVITYDIEIVYYTTPETEAEVVANVEGTGGAIDRYNEWQVGALGRDINPDQLRKRILC
;
A
#
# COMPACT_ATOMS: atom_id res chain seq x y z
N MET A 1 15.15 -5.83 8.88
CA MET A 1 15.07 -4.44 8.38
C MET A 1 16.17 -4.24 7.37
N SER A 2 15.84 -3.63 6.26
CA SER A 2 16.69 -3.25 5.14
C SER A 2 17.20 -4.42 4.29
N ASP A 3 16.84 -4.42 3.14
CA ASP A 3 17.49 -4.59 1.84
C ASP A 3 16.46 -4.90 0.76
N GLU A 4 15.31 -4.24 0.86
CA GLU A 4 14.34 -4.24 -0.21
C GLU A 4 14.53 -2.96 -1.00
N THR A 5 15.10 -3.16 -2.16
CA THR A 5 15.23 -2.16 -3.21
C THR A 5 16.09 -0.95 -2.86
N ASN A 6 17.42 -1.17 -2.75
CA ASN A 6 18.32 -0.08 -3.06
C ASN A 6 18.25 0.24 -4.57
N THR A 7 17.06 0.65 -4.99
CA THR A 7 16.78 1.10 -6.38
C THR A 7 17.62 2.33 -6.73
N TYR A 8 18.23 2.98 -5.74
CA TYR A 8 18.93 4.25 -5.87
C TYR A 8 20.44 4.17 -5.58
N GLY A 9 21.04 2.98 -5.52
CA GLY A 9 22.46 2.78 -5.29
C GLY A 9 22.87 2.76 -3.81
N ASP A 10 24.18 2.84 -3.52
CA ASP A 10 24.75 2.76 -2.19
C ASP A 10 24.26 3.88 -1.26
N ASP A 11 24.40 3.67 0.03
CA ASP A 11 24.06 4.65 1.06
C ASP A 11 24.92 5.91 0.90
N ILE A 12 24.30 7.09 0.92
CA ILE A 12 24.99 8.35 0.71
C ILE A 12 25.41 8.92 2.03
N HIS A 13 26.71 9.14 2.21
CA HIS A 13 27.28 9.89 3.31
C HIS A 13 27.87 11.20 2.79
N LEU A 14 27.54 12.31 3.43
CA LEU A 14 28.02 13.65 3.06
C LEU A 14 29.30 14.01 3.81
N THR A 15 29.57 13.33 4.92
CA THR A 15 30.80 13.45 5.69
C THR A 15 31.29 12.07 6.12
N THR A 16 32.58 12.00 6.58
CA THR A 16 33.08 10.76 7.16
C THR A 16 32.41 10.46 8.50
N THR A 17 31.91 9.24 8.66
CA THR A 17 31.34 8.74 9.93
C THR A 17 32.28 7.71 10.58
N ASP A 18 33.41 7.37 9.92
CA ASP A 18 34.36 6.41 10.42
C ASP A 18 35.19 7.01 11.59
N ALA A 19 34.96 6.46 12.77
CA ALA A 19 35.63 6.88 14.00
C ALA A 19 37.17 6.79 13.91
N THR A 20 37.73 5.80 13.18
CA THR A 20 39.16 5.63 13.00
C THR A 20 39.74 6.76 12.16
N THR A 21 39.09 7.14 11.10
CA THR A 21 39.49 8.26 10.24
C THR A 21 39.45 9.59 10.99
N ILE A 22 38.39 9.83 11.79
CA ILE A 22 38.26 11.01 12.61
C ILE A 22 39.34 11.07 13.65
N TYR A 23 39.61 9.96 14.36
CA TYR A 23 40.69 9.84 15.32
C TYR A 23 42.04 10.16 14.70
N ASN A 24 42.40 9.50 13.59
CA ASN A 24 43.69 9.71 12.93
C ASN A 24 43.85 11.16 12.47
N THR A 25 42.79 11.77 11.96
CA THR A 25 42.79 13.17 11.50
C THR A 25 43.03 14.12 12.67
N LEU A 26 42.40 13.85 13.83
CA LEU A 26 42.55 14.68 15.03
C LEU A 26 43.97 14.57 15.59
N ILE A 27 44.51 13.35 15.74
CA ILE A 27 45.88 13.12 16.23
C ILE A 27 46.91 13.75 15.29
N ALA A 28 46.79 13.58 13.98
CA ALA A 28 47.68 14.21 13.01
C ALA A 28 47.64 15.76 13.09
N ALA A 29 46.48 16.33 13.35
CA ALA A 29 46.35 17.79 13.55
C ALA A 29 47.04 18.26 14.85
N LEU A 30 46.94 17.49 15.93
CA LEU A 30 47.64 17.77 17.20
C LEU A 30 49.15 17.64 17.04
N GLU A 31 49.66 16.61 16.38
CA GLU A 31 51.09 16.40 16.11
C GLU A 31 51.65 17.53 15.23
N LYS A 32 50.91 17.93 14.21
CA LYS A 32 51.29 19.09 13.36
C LYS A 32 51.35 20.39 14.18
N GLY A 33 50.43 20.61 15.11
CA GLY A 33 50.45 21.77 16.00
C GLY A 33 51.55 21.74 17.02
N ALA A 34 51.94 20.53 17.54
CA ALA A 34 53.03 20.31 18.46
C ALA A 34 54.43 20.41 17.82
N GLY A 35 54.49 20.18 16.49
CA GLY A 35 55.74 20.11 15.75
C GLY A 35 56.55 18.82 15.98
N GLU A 36 55.99 17.83 16.69
CA GLU A 36 56.59 16.55 17.05
C GLU A 36 55.54 15.45 17.13
N PRO A 37 55.91 14.16 16.95
CA PRO A 37 55.01 13.03 17.17
C PRO A 37 54.55 12.93 18.63
N LEU A 38 53.27 12.66 18.84
CA LEU A 38 52.66 12.46 20.16
C LEU A 38 52.57 10.96 20.49
N TYR A 39 53.41 10.47 21.42
CA TYR A 39 53.45 9.07 21.83
C TYR A 39 52.29 8.71 22.78
N PRO A 40 51.87 7.43 22.89
CA PRO A 40 50.94 6.97 23.90
C PRO A 40 51.42 7.38 25.32
N GLY A 41 50.55 8.09 26.08
CA GLY A 41 50.87 8.65 27.38
C GLY A 41 51.20 10.15 27.38
N ASP A 42 51.37 10.79 26.22
CA ASP A 42 51.46 12.25 26.14
C ASP A 42 50.12 12.87 26.54
N GLU A 43 50.15 13.83 27.46
CA GLU A 43 48.93 14.47 27.97
C GLU A 43 48.09 15.13 26.87
N ARG A 44 48.71 15.70 25.82
CA ARG A 44 48.08 16.30 24.68
C ARG A 44 47.32 15.26 23.84
N ARG A 45 47.93 14.07 23.70
CA ARG A 45 47.30 12.95 22.99
C ARG A 45 46.11 12.39 23.77
N ILE A 46 46.26 12.16 25.08
CA ILE A 46 45.17 11.71 25.97
C ILE A 46 44.01 12.70 25.93
N PHE A 47 44.29 13.99 25.94
CA PHE A 47 43.24 15.02 25.80
C PHE A 47 42.54 14.92 24.45
N GLY A 48 43.31 14.78 23.35
CA GLY A 48 42.77 14.58 22.01
C GLY A 48 41.89 13.31 21.90
N GLU A 49 42.37 12.20 22.46
CA GLU A 49 41.62 10.92 22.50
C GLU A 49 40.28 11.09 23.26
N GLY A 50 40.25 11.87 24.33
CA GLY A 50 39.00 12.21 25.06
C GLY A 50 37.99 13.03 24.22
N LEU A 51 38.48 13.79 23.23
CA LEU A 51 37.59 14.58 22.34
C LEU A 51 37.07 13.77 21.16
N VAL A 52 37.65 12.62 20.83
CA VAL A 52 37.25 11.83 19.64
C VAL A 52 35.75 11.52 19.65
N ALA A 53 35.20 11.09 20.78
CA ALA A 53 33.79 10.77 20.90
C ALA A 53 32.87 11.99 20.57
N VAL A 54 33.29 13.19 20.97
CA VAL A 54 32.56 14.43 20.66
C VAL A 54 32.62 14.73 19.16
N PHE A 55 33.79 14.60 18.56
CA PHE A 55 33.93 14.81 17.11
C PHE A 55 33.15 13.77 16.30
N VAL A 56 33.18 12.50 16.69
CA VAL A 56 32.38 11.44 16.05
C VAL A 56 30.90 11.79 16.13
N ALA A 57 30.40 12.21 17.27
CA ALA A 57 29.00 12.63 17.43
C ALA A 57 28.66 13.84 16.54
N LEU A 58 29.56 14.83 16.47
CA LEU A 58 29.38 16.01 15.61
C LEU A 58 29.36 15.64 14.11
N TYR A 59 30.29 14.78 13.66
CA TYR A 59 30.32 14.33 12.27
C TYR A 59 29.08 13.51 11.90
N ASN A 60 28.62 12.63 12.79
CA ASN A 60 27.39 11.87 12.60
C ASN A 60 26.17 12.80 12.53
N SER A 61 26.08 13.82 13.40
CA SER A 61 25.01 14.81 13.37
C SER A 61 25.04 15.66 12.09
N LEU A 62 26.24 16.03 11.63
CA LEU A 62 26.41 16.77 10.39
C LEU A 62 26.01 15.92 9.16
N ASP A 63 26.41 14.64 9.13
CA ASP A 63 26.02 13.70 8.09
C ASP A 63 24.49 13.53 8.06
N ASP A 64 23.87 13.26 9.21
CA ASP A 64 22.41 13.14 9.31
C ASP A 64 21.70 14.41 8.86
N THR A 65 22.15 15.58 9.32
CA THR A 65 21.57 16.88 8.90
C THR A 65 21.65 17.07 7.40
N GLY A 66 22.77 16.71 6.79
CA GLY A 66 22.94 16.81 5.34
C GLY A 66 22.03 15.79 4.61
N ARG A 67 21.96 14.57 5.09
CA ARG A 67 21.11 13.51 4.53
C ARG A 67 19.63 13.87 4.60
N GLN A 68 19.18 14.57 5.64
CA GLN A 68 17.81 15.05 5.78
C GLN A 68 17.39 15.99 4.63
N THR A 69 18.30 16.58 3.88
CA THR A 69 17.95 17.38 2.69
C THR A 69 17.55 16.54 1.47
N LEU A 70 17.81 15.24 1.51
CA LEU A 70 17.49 14.29 0.45
C LEU A 70 16.20 13.54 0.79
N LEU A 71 15.24 13.53 -0.13
CA LEU A 71 13.93 12.89 0.05
C LEU A 71 14.06 11.43 0.57
N ARG A 72 15.08 10.71 0.14
CA ARG A 72 15.35 9.32 0.54
C ARG A 72 15.54 9.15 2.05
N TYR A 73 16.15 10.14 2.71
CA TYR A 73 16.53 10.07 4.13
C TYR A 73 15.75 11.02 5.03
N ALA A 74 15.03 11.97 4.43
CA ALA A 74 14.22 12.92 5.15
C ALA A 74 13.13 12.23 5.98
N ARG A 75 12.90 12.70 7.19
CA ARG A 75 11.92 12.18 8.13
C ARG A 75 11.25 13.30 8.93
N GLY A 76 10.07 13.02 9.47
CA GLY A 76 9.33 13.93 10.32
C GLY A 76 9.07 15.29 9.65
N GLU A 77 9.23 16.36 10.40
CA GLU A 77 8.96 17.74 9.94
C GLU A 77 9.82 18.16 8.74
N VAL A 78 11.03 17.60 8.58
CA VAL A 78 11.88 17.90 7.42
C VAL A 78 11.29 17.30 6.15
N LEU A 79 10.73 16.10 6.24
CA LEU A 79 10.02 15.45 5.12
C LEU A 79 8.77 16.26 4.76
N ASP A 80 8.02 16.76 5.75
CA ASP A 80 6.85 17.60 5.55
C ASP A 80 7.23 18.88 4.78
N ALA A 81 8.34 19.53 5.16
CA ALA A 81 8.84 20.72 4.47
C ALA A 81 9.29 20.44 3.02
N ILE A 82 9.72 19.21 2.71
CA ILE A 82 9.99 18.79 1.33
C ILE A 82 8.68 18.61 0.57
N GLY A 83 7.67 17.97 1.21
CA GLY A 83 6.34 17.75 0.64
C GLY A 83 5.60 19.05 0.33
N GLU A 84 5.69 20.05 1.22
CA GLU A 84 5.06 21.36 1.05
C GLU A 84 5.44 22.06 -0.27
N ARG A 85 6.67 21.85 -0.77
CA ARG A 85 7.10 22.40 -2.06
C ARG A 85 6.32 21.86 -3.26
N LEU A 86 5.71 20.69 -3.09
CA LEU A 86 4.90 20.00 -4.10
C LEU A 86 3.41 20.00 -3.74
N ASP A 87 3.03 20.71 -2.67
CA ASP A 87 1.67 20.74 -2.13
C ASP A 87 1.19 19.35 -1.66
N VAL A 88 2.11 18.57 -1.09
CA VAL A 88 1.83 17.24 -0.51
C VAL A 88 1.93 17.32 0.99
N HIS A 89 0.83 17.07 1.66
CA HIS A 89 0.71 17.07 3.12
C HIS A 89 0.39 15.67 3.63
N ARG A 90 0.66 15.39 4.90
CA ARG A 90 0.26 14.12 5.53
C ARG A 90 -1.24 13.95 5.47
N LEU A 91 -1.67 12.73 5.19
CA LEU A 91 -3.08 12.36 5.28
C LEU A 91 -3.48 12.22 6.74
N GLU A 92 -4.62 12.82 7.07
CA GLU A 92 -5.22 12.65 8.39
C GLU A 92 -5.83 11.26 8.51
N GLY A 93 -5.76 10.68 9.71
CA GLY A 93 -6.44 9.42 9.99
C GLY A 93 -7.96 9.55 9.99
N SER A 94 -8.64 8.44 10.06
CA SER A 94 -10.11 8.36 10.14
C SER A 94 -10.58 7.72 11.45
N PRO A 95 -11.76 8.11 11.97
CA PRO A 95 -12.36 7.48 13.13
C PRO A 95 -13.03 6.16 12.78
N ALA A 96 -12.91 5.17 13.66
CA ALA A 96 -13.67 3.93 13.55
C ALA A 96 -15.17 4.19 13.71
N LYS A 97 -16.00 3.48 12.97
CA LYS A 97 -17.46 3.62 12.94
C LYS A 97 -18.17 2.37 13.40
N THR A 98 -19.33 2.56 14.00
CA THR A 98 -20.25 1.49 14.40
C THR A 98 -21.67 2.02 14.46
N THR A 99 -22.65 1.14 14.66
CA THR A 99 -24.03 1.53 14.95
C THR A 99 -24.34 1.19 16.41
N MET A 100 -24.76 2.18 17.18
CA MET A 100 -25.14 2.01 18.56
C MET A 100 -26.67 1.91 18.70
N ARG A 101 -27.13 0.97 19.54
CA ARG A 101 -28.52 0.86 19.95
C ARG A 101 -28.67 1.38 21.36
N PHE A 102 -29.56 2.39 21.52
CA PHE A 102 -29.98 2.94 22.82
C PHE A 102 -31.34 2.35 23.17
N SER A 103 -31.49 1.84 24.39
CA SER A 103 -32.70 1.10 24.78
C SER A 103 -33.25 1.54 26.12
N VAL A 104 -34.57 1.39 26.24
CA VAL A 104 -35.35 1.58 27.49
C VAL A 104 -36.02 0.27 27.88
N SER A 105 -36.14 -0.03 29.17
CA SER A 105 -36.84 -1.23 29.66
C SER A 105 -38.37 -1.08 29.53
N THR A 106 -38.87 0.16 29.65
CA THR A 106 -40.30 0.46 29.57
C THR A 106 -40.51 1.59 28.57
N PRO A 107 -41.36 1.38 27.54
CA PRO A 107 -41.68 2.42 26.57
C PRO A 107 -42.20 3.70 27.22
N GLN A 108 -41.67 4.83 26.83
CA GLN A 108 -42.06 6.13 27.38
C GLN A 108 -43.20 6.75 26.58
N PRO A 109 -44.11 7.51 27.23
CA PRO A 109 -45.22 8.17 26.56
C PRO A 109 -44.79 9.37 25.70
N ASN A 110 -43.60 9.87 25.94
CA ASN A 110 -43.02 11.01 25.18
C ASN A 110 -41.76 10.58 24.44
N ASN A 111 -41.43 11.31 23.40
CA ASN A 111 -40.18 11.12 22.65
C ASN A 111 -38.97 11.44 23.54
N ILE A 112 -37.92 10.63 23.45
CA ILE A 112 -36.62 10.87 24.08
C ILE A 112 -35.65 11.31 22.99
N ILE A 113 -35.03 12.49 23.19
CA ILE A 113 -34.04 13.02 22.25
C ILE A 113 -32.66 12.55 22.70
N ILE A 114 -31.90 11.94 21.82
CA ILE A 114 -30.49 11.60 22.00
C ILE A 114 -29.67 12.62 21.21
N PRO A 115 -28.93 13.49 21.89
CA PRO A 115 -28.14 14.54 21.25
C PRO A 115 -27.04 13.96 20.37
N LYS A 116 -26.63 14.69 19.33
CA LYS A 116 -25.37 14.48 18.65
C LYS A 116 -24.21 14.63 19.65
N TRP A 117 -23.14 13.86 19.47
CA TRP A 117 -21.97 13.81 20.34
C TRP A 117 -22.21 13.19 21.72
N THR A 118 -23.31 12.44 21.90
CA THR A 118 -23.51 11.62 23.09
C THR A 118 -22.44 10.54 23.16
N LYS A 119 -21.66 10.54 24.24
CA LYS A 119 -20.48 9.68 24.40
C LYS A 119 -20.84 8.33 25.02
N VAL A 120 -20.24 7.29 24.47
CA VAL A 120 -20.26 5.91 24.97
C VAL A 120 -18.83 5.35 24.99
N THR A 121 -18.57 4.36 25.82
CA THR A 121 -17.24 3.77 25.97
C THR A 121 -17.31 2.27 26.27
N PRO A 122 -16.36 1.45 25.73
CA PRO A 122 -16.18 0.06 26.15
C PRO A 122 -15.36 -0.07 27.45
N ASP A 123 -14.37 0.82 27.70
CA ASP A 123 -13.29 0.60 28.68
C ASP A 123 -12.84 1.86 29.45
N SER A 124 -13.44 3.01 29.26
CA SER A 124 -13.10 4.31 29.83
C SER A 124 -11.87 5.04 29.21
N ASP A 125 -11.16 4.41 28.30
CA ASP A 125 -10.02 5.01 27.57
C ASP A 125 -10.43 5.36 26.14
N HIS A 126 -11.25 4.52 25.50
CA HIS A 126 -11.73 4.70 24.14
C HIS A 126 -13.17 5.22 24.15
N TYR A 127 -13.39 6.34 23.50
CA TYR A 127 -14.70 6.99 23.44
C TYR A 127 -15.25 7.02 22.02
N PHE A 128 -16.55 6.73 21.93
CA PHE A 128 -17.33 6.85 20.70
C PHE A 128 -18.44 7.88 20.94
N ALA A 129 -18.85 8.60 19.90
CA ALA A 129 -19.89 9.62 19.99
C ALA A 129 -20.88 9.50 18.84
N THR A 130 -22.17 9.77 19.11
CA THR A 130 -23.22 9.76 18.09
C THR A 130 -22.98 10.81 17.01
N ASP A 131 -23.11 10.41 15.74
CA ASP A 131 -22.86 11.28 14.60
C ASP A 131 -23.99 12.26 14.31
N GLU A 132 -25.21 11.94 14.80
CA GLU A 132 -26.42 12.72 14.56
C GLU A 132 -27.34 12.74 15.76
N ILE A 133 -28.33 13.63 15.72
CA ILE A 133 -29.41 13.66 16.70
C ILE A 133 -30.41 12.57 16.35
N ALA A 134 -30.75 11.72 17.29
CA ALA A 134 -31.81 10.73 17.11
C ALA A 134 -32.95 10.93 18.10
N VAL A 135 -34.11 10.43 17.73
CA VAL A 135 -35.32 10.51 18.54
C VAL A 135 -35.87 9.09 18.75
N LEU A 136 -35.82 8.61 19.99
CA LEU A 136 -36.55 7.42 20.37
C LEU A 136 -38.04 7.81 20.46
N GLN A 137 -38.83 7.29 19.54
CA GLN A 137 -40.26 7.62 19.44
C GLN A 137 -41.03 7.11 20.65
N ALA A 138 -42.09 7.85 21.02
CA ALA A 138 -43.03 7.41 22.06
C ALA A 138 -43.54 6.01 21.76
N GLY A 139 -43.48 5.11 22.75
CA GLY A 139 -43.87 3.72 22.63
C GLY A 139 -42.83 2.77 22.05
N ALA A 140 -41.69 3.26 21.56
CA ALA A 140 -40.58 2.43 21.10
C ALA A 140 -39.68 1.98 22.24
N TYR A 141 -38.98 0.83 22.04
CA TYR A 141 -38.07 0.26 23.02
C TYR A 141 -36.61 0.61 22.77
N SER A 142 -36.27 0.92 21.52
CA SER A 142 -34.88 1.24 21.13
C SER A 142 -34.81 2.11 19.89
N VAL A 143 -33.66 2.75 19.70
CA VAL A 143 -33.29 3.50 18.49
C VAL A 143 -31.83 3.17 18.16
N GLU A 144 -31.52 3.08 16.87
CA GLU A 144 -30.18 2.83 16.35
C GLU A 144 -29.62 4.11 15.76
N ILE A 145 -28.35 4.38 16.06
CA ILE A 145 -27.69 5.64 15.72
C ILE A 145 -26.28 5.35 15.19
N PRO A 146 -25.89 5.87 14.01
CA PRO A 146 -24.51 5.86 13.57
C PRO A 146 -23.61 6.57 14.58
N THR A 147 -22.47 6.00 14.86
CA THR A 147 -21.59 6.45 15.93
C THR A 147 -20.14 6.28 15.47
N SER A 148 -19.33 7.31 15.68
CA SER A 148 -17.91 7.33 15.33
C SER A 148 -17.03 7.43 16.57
N ALA A 149 -15.81 6.92 16.49
CA ALA A 149 -14.79 7.16 17.50
C ALA A 149 -14.52 8.67 17.65
N VAL A 150 -14.21 9.11 18.87
CA VAL A 150 -13.91 10.51 19.14
C VAL A 150 -12.53 10.93 18.61
N SER A 151 -11.64 9.96 18.51
CA SER A 151 -10.30 10.16 17.93
C SER A 151 -10.12 9.20 16.74
N ASN A 152 -9.23 9.56 15.83
CA ASN A 152 -8.81 8.71 14.76
C ASN A 152 -7.87 7.62 15.30
N GLY A 153 -7.80 6.51 14.60
CA GLY A 153 -6.82 5.47 14.92
C GLY A 153 -7.34 4.06 14.75
N THR A 154 -6.41 3.17 14.43
CA THR A 154 -6.66 1.73 14.28
C THR A 154 -7.01 1.07 15.61
N GLU A 155 -6.61 1.66 16.74
CA GLU A 155 -6.90 1.17 18.09
C GLU A 155 -8.41 1.14 18.42
N TYR A 156 -9.22 1.92 17.69
CA TYR A 156 -10.67 1.96 17.82
C TYR A 156 -11.37 0.87 17.01
N ASN A 157 -10.66 0.09 16.22
CA ASN A 157 -11.22 -1.01 15.42
C ASN A 157 -11.37 -2.30 16.25
N GLY A 158 -12.26 -3.20 15.78
CA GLY A 158 -12.34 -4.55 16.27
C GLY A 158 -13.16 -4.75 17.56
N TYR A 159 -13.80 -3.73 18.10
CA TYR A 159 -14.75 -3.93 19.19
C TYR A 159 -15.95 -4.72 18.70
N ALA A 160 -16.09 -5.97 19.18
CA ALA A 160 -17.15 -6.87 18.77
C ALA A 160 -18.54 -6.32 19.11
N PRO A 161 -19.62 -6.72 18.40
CA PRO A 161 -20.99 -6.36 18.77
C PRO A 161 -21.28 -6.71 20.23
N GLY A 162 -21.88 -5.80 20.99
CA GLY A 162 -22.22 -5.96 22.39
C GLY A 162 -21.13 -5.60 23.39
N THR A 163 -19.97 -5.10 22.96
CA THR A 163 -18.84 -4.76 23.87
C THR A 163 -18.88 -3.31 24.35
N ILE A 164 -19.44 -2.38 23.57
CA ILE A 164 -19.57 -0.96 23.96
C ILE A 164 -20.89 -0.80 24.71
N THR A 165 -20.82 -0.77 26.05
CA THR A 165 -22.02 -0.87 26.89
C THR A 165 -22.18 0.27 27.89
N THR A 166 -21.20 1.15 28.01
CA THR A 166 -21.21 2.21 29.04
C THR A 166 -21.60 3.54 28.42
N LEU A 167 -22.69 4.13 28.91
CA LEU A 167 -23.11 5.50 28.56
C LEU A 167 -22.38 6.49 29.46
N VAL A 168 -21.62 7.41 28.87
CA VAL A 168 -20.87 8.46 29.57
C VAL A 168 -21.77 9.66 29.86
N ASP A 169 -22.47 10.14 28.83
CA ASP A 169 -23.39 11.26 28.92
C ASP A 169 -24.79 10.73 29.24
N LEU A 170 -25.16 10.77 30.52
CA LEU A 170 -26.43 10.21 30.98
C LEU A 170 -27.64 10.91 30.34
N ILE A 171 -28.50 10.13 29.71
CA ILE A 171 -29.76 10.58 29.10
C ILE A 171 -30.90 10.02 29.94
N PRO A 172 -31.85 10.88 30.40
CA PRO A 172 -33.01 10.39 31.16
C PRO A 172 -33.75 9.28 30.43
N TYR A 173 -34.10 8.21 31.15
CA TYR A 173 -34.85 7.03 30.71
C TYR A 173 -34.05 6.03 29.83
N ILE A 174 -32.88 6.41 29.25
CA ILE A 174 -32.01 5.43 28.57
C ILE A 174 -31.31 4.58 29.63
N GLU A 175 -31.54 3.27 29.60
CA GLU A 175 -31.03 2.34 30.61
C GLU A 175 -29.85 1.51 30.06
N SER A 176 -29.82 1.27 28.80
CA SER A 176 -28.73 0.48 28.18
C SER A 176 -28.34 1.00 26.79
N VAL A 177 -27.06 0.86 26.49
CA VAL A 177 -26.51 1.13 25.19
C VAL A 177 -25.67 -0.07 24.75
N THR A 178 -25.64 -0.38 23.48
CA THR A 178 -24.79 -1.44 22.93
C THR A 178 -24.49 -1.21 21.46
N ASN A 179 -23.29 -1.55 21.00
CA ASN A 179 -22.99 -1.57 19.58
C ASN A 179 -23.58 -2.85 18.96
N ILE A 180 -24.20 -2.71 17.79
CA ILE A 180 -24.81 -3.83 17.05
C ILE A 180 -23.92 -4.33 15.92
N THR A 181 -22.94 -3.53 15.50
CA THR A 181 -21.92 -3.89 14.53
C THR A 181 -20.54 -3.83 15.18
N ALA A 182 -19.58 -4.58 14.65
CA ALA A 182 -18.18 -4.40 15.05
C ALA A 182 -17.69 -3.02 14.59
N THR A 183 -16.79 -2.43 15.39
CA THR A 183 -16.16 -1.15 14.98
C THR A 183 -15.14 -1.40 13.88
N ALA A 184 -15.13 -0.56 12.85
CA ALA A 184 -14.22 -0.65 11.72
C ALA A 184 -14.00 0.72 11.06
N GLY A 185 -12.97 0.82 10.22
CA GLY A 185 -12.68 2.02 9.41
C GLY A 185 -11.87 3.08 10.15
N GLY A 186 -11.36 2.78 11.36
CA GLY A 186 -10.38 3.63 12.02
C GLY A 186 -9.00 3.49 11.38
N ASP A 187 -8.33 4.60 11.14
CA ASP A 187 -7.00 4.67 10.53
C ASP A 187 -6.16 5.76 11.19
N ASP A 188 -4.85 5.52 11.33
CA ASP A 188 -3.92 6.45 11.99
C ASP A 188 -3.43 7.57 11.05
N GLY A 189 -3.76 7.49 9.76
CA GLY A 189 -3.24 8.39 8.75
C GLY A 189 -1.76 8.15 8.45
N GLU A 190 -1.03 9.25 8.24
CA GLU A 190 0.42 9.23 8.06
C GLU A 190 1.10 9.83 9.32
N PRO A 191 1.23 9.05 10.42
CA PRO A 191 1.83 9.55 11.66
C PRO A 191 3.32 9.80 11.50
N TYR A 192 3.93 10.49 12.49
CA TYR A 192 5.38 10.74 12.57
C TYR A 192 6.14 9.48 13.00
N THR A 193 5.97 8.41 12.24
CA THR A 193 6.65 7.12 12.37
C THR A 193 7.40 6.80 11.08
N GLU A 194 8.28 5.81 11.10
CA GLU A 194 8.99 5.39 9.89
C GLU A 194 8.03 4.98 8.78
N GLU A 195 6.93 4.35 9.14
CA GLU A 195 5.88 3.89 8.22
C GLU A 195 5.11 5.07 7.60
N GLY A 196 4.62 6.01 8.42
CA GLY A 196 3.96 7.23 7.92
C GLY A 196 4.89 8.08 7.06
N ASP A 197 6.17 8.20 7.44
CA ASP A 197 7.19 8.87 6.63
C ASP A 197 7.42 8.16 5.28
N ASN A 198 7.37 6.83 5.23
CA ASN A 198 7.52 6.08 3.99
C ASN A 198 6.33 6.30 3.04
N ARG A 199 5.10 6.32 3.57
CA ARG A 199 3.89 6.62 2.79
C ARG A 199 3.95 8.04 2.21
N LEU A 200 4.23 9.04 3.04
CA LEU A 200 4.39 10.43 2.59
C LEU A 200 5.50 10.57 1.55
N ARG A 201 6.65 9.92 1.76
CA ARG A 201 7.79 9.96 0.84
C ARG A 201 7.42 9.42 -0.54
N GLU A 202 6.65 8.34 -0.61
CA GLU A 202 6.19 7.77 -1.88
C GLU A 202 5.23 8.72 -2.61
N ARG A 203 4.30 9.34 -1.89
CA ARG A 203 3.39 10.35 -2.45
C ARG A 203 4.16 11.58 -2.95
N ILE A 204 5.16 12.05 -2.21
CA ILE A 204 6.04 13.15 -2.67
C ILE A 204 6.78 12.76 -3.95
N ARG A 205 7.22 11.50 -4.09
CA ARG A 205 7.90 11.00 -5.30
C ARG A 205 6.97 10.96 -6.50
N LEU A 206 5.72 10.59 -6.31
CA LEU A 206 4.70 10.49 -7.36
C LEU A 206 4.09 11.86 -7.72
N ALA A 207 4.11 12.83 -6.82
CA ALA A 207 3.46 14.13 -7.00
C ALA A 207 3.83 14.89 -8.29
N PRO A 208 5.09 14.86 -8.82
CA PRO A 208 5.38 15.49 -10.10
C PRO A 208 4.55 14.93 -11.26
N ALA A 209 4.22 13.65 -11.24
CA ALA A 209 3.41 13.01 -12.27
C ALA A 209 1.95 13.47 -12.27
N SER A 210 1.42 13.84 -11.10
CA SER A 210 0.04 14.33 -10.96
C SER A 210 -0.23 15.64 -11.69
N ARG A 211 0.83 16.41 -12.00
CA ARG A 211 0.72 17.66 -12.74
C ARG A 211 0.61 17.47 -14.27
N SER A 212 0.73 16.25 -14.73
CA SER A 212 0.57 15.92 -16.16
C SER A 212 -0.91 15.77 -16.50
N THR A 213 -1.38 16.55 -17.45
CA THR A 213 -2.75 16.46 -17.99
C THR A 213 -2.92 15.34 -19.02
N ALA A 214 -1.86 14.57 -19.31
CA ALA A 214 -1.89 13.47 -20.27
C ALA A 214 -2.31 12.12 -19.66
N GLY A 215 -2.62 12.07 -18.37
CA GLY A 215 -3.06 10.86 -17.67
C GLY A 215 -2.03 9.73 -17.60
N PRO A 216 -0.74 9.99 -17.25
CA PRO A 216 0.23 8.91 -17.11
C PRO A 216 -0.19 7.98 -15.95
N GLU A 217 0.21 6.70 -16.03
CA GLU A 217 -0.05 5.70 -15.00
C GLU A 217 0.26 6.21 -13.58
N GLN A 218 1.42 6.84 -13.41
CA GLN A 218 1.86 7.36 -12.11
C GLN A 218 0.98 8.50 -11.56
N ALA A 219 0.30 9.26 -12.41
CA ALA A 219 -0.65 10.27 -11.96
C ALA A 219 -1.87 9.63 -11.32
N TYR A 220 -2.44 8.60 -11.94
CA TYR A 220 -3.55 7.84 -11.38
C TYR A 220 -3.17 7.11 -10.08
N ILE A 221 -1.97 6.54 -10.01
CA ILE A 221 -1.43 5.93 -8.77
C ILE A 221 -1.34 6.98 -7.66
N TYR A 222 -0.79 8.17 -7.96
CA TYR A 222 -0.72 9.27 -6.98
C TYR A 222 -2.09 9.64 -6.42
N TRP A 223 -3.08 9.87 -7.30
CA TRP A 223 -4.42 10.24 -6.87
C TRP A 223 -5.13 9.12 -6.10
N ALA A 224 -4.95 7.88 -6.50
CA ALA A 224 -5.48 6.73 -5.78
C ALA A 224 -4.89 6.64 -4.35
N MET A 225 -3.56 6.77 -4.20
CA MET A 225 -2.89 6.76 -2.91
C MET A 225 -3.18 7.99 -2.04
N THR A 226 -3.72 9.06 -2.62
CA THR A 226 -4.12 10.27 -1.90
C THR A 226 -5.59 10.22 -1.46
N ALA A 227 -6.39 9.32 -2.02
CA ALA A 227 -7.82 9.22 -1.76
C ALA A 227 -8.14 8.77 -0.33
N ASP A 228 -7.31 7.89 0.24
CA ASP A 228 -7.49 7.38 1.59
C ASP A 228 -6.14 6.94 2.17
N SER A 229 -5.92 7.21 3.46
CA SER A 229 -4.67 6.90 4.17
C SER A 229 -4.41 5.40 4.34
N SER A 230 -5.45 4.58 4.29
CA SER A 230 -5.32 3.13 4.36
C SER A 230 -4.76 2.48 3.09
N ILE A 231 -4.67 3.21 1.98
CA ILE A 231 -4.14 2.71 0.71
C ILE A 231 -2.61 2.77 0.72
N ILE A 232 -1.97 1.61 0.67
CA ILE A 232 -0.49 1.48 0.71
C ILE A 232 0.14 1.32 -0.67
N ASP A 233 -0.61 0.82 -1.66
CA ASP A 233 -0.18 0.66 -3.05
C ASP A 233 -1.37 0.78 -3.98
N ALA A 234 -1.13 1.16 -5.22
CA ALA A 234 -2.15 1.19 -6.26
C ALA A 234 -1.56 0.85 -7.61
N ARG A 235 -2.36 0.26 -8.49
CA ARG A 235 -2.01 0.04 -9.90
C ARG A 235 -3.06 0.67 -10.79
N ALA A 236 -2.59 1.32 -11.84
CA ALA A 236 -3.43 1.81 -12.92
C ALA A 236 -3.11 1.01 -14.19
N VAL A 237 -4.08 0.29 -14.71
CA VAL A 237 -3.91 -0.55 -15.89
C VAL A 237 -4.97 -0.23 -16.92
N SER A 238 -4.63 -0.39 -18.21
CA SER A 238 -5.63 -0.30 -19.27
C SER A 238 -6.62 -1.45 -19.14
N GLU A 239 -7.89 -1.16 -19.28
CA GLU A 239 -8.92 -2.20 -19.34
C GLU A 239 -8.74 -3.05 -20.59
N THR A 240 -9.02 -4.34 -20.49
CA THR A 240 -8.87 -5.27 -21.59
C THR A 240 -10.18 -5.95 -21.93
N GLU A 241 -10.38 -6.26 -23.22
CA GLU A 241 -11.52 -7.01 -23.71
C GLU A 241 -11.05 -8.20 -24.54
N THR A 242 -11.61 -9.36 -24.27
CA THR A 242 -11.38 -10.55 -25.11
C THR A 242 -12.43 -10.59 -26.22
N ILE A 243 -11.96 -10.57 -27.45
CA ILE A 243 -12.81 -10.63 -28.65
C ILE A 243 -12.66 -11.98 -29.33
N SER A 244 -13.77 -12.50 -29.82
CA SER A 244 -13.79 -13.70 -30.66
C SER A 244 -14.36 -13.34 -32.02
N ARG A 245 -13.66 -13.72 -33.10
CA ARG A 245 -14.07 -13.43 -34.50
C ARG A 245 -13.73 -14.59 -35.41
N THR A 246 -14.56 -14.80 -36.43
CA THR A 246 -14.24 -15.63 -37.55
C THR A 246 -13.61 -14.80 -38.66
N LEU A 247 -12.38 -15.17 -39.07
CA LEU A 247 -11.63 -14.50 -40.13
C LEU A 247 -11.63 -15.38 -41.38
N THR A 248 -11.75 -14.73 -42.53
CA THR A 248 -11.56 -15.39 -43.83
C THR A 248 -10.08 -15.39 -44.18
N VAL A 249 -9.59 -16.51 -44.67
CA VAL A 249 -8.20 -16.69 -45.13
C VAL A 249 -8.07 -16.27 -46.59
N TYR A 250 -7.08 -15.46 -46.90
CA TYR A 250 -6.70 -15.05 -48.25
C TYR A 250 -5.22 -15.37 -48.49
N ASP A 251 -4.94 -16.17 -49.49
CA ASP A 251 -3.58 -16.56 -49.89
C ASP A 251 -2.71 -17.01 -48.69
N GLY A 252 -3.30 -17.89 -47.84
CA GLY A 252 -2.62 -18.44 -46.67
C GLY A 252 -2.49 -17.45 -45.48
N HIS A 253 -3.15 -16.30 -45.53
CA HIS A 253 -3.07 -15.29 -44.47
C HIS A 253 -4.46 -14.89 -43.97
N ALA A 254 -4.53 -14.60 -42.66
CA ALA A 254 -5.67 -13.92 -42.04
C ALA A 254 -5.23 -12.66 -41.33
N PHE A 255 -6.11 -11.68 -41.30
CA PHE A 255 -5.78 -10.33 -40.78
C PHE A 255 -6.78 -9.91 -39.72
N ILE A 256 -6.30 -9.33 -38.64
CA ILE A 256 -7.13 -8.68 -37.64
C ILE A 256 -6.50 -7.34 -37.23
N GLY A 257 -7.31 -6.28 -37.25
CA GLY A 257 -6.93 -4.95 -36.78
C GLY A 257 -8.03 -4.41 -35.87
N GLY A 258 -7.78 -3.25 -35.30
CA GLY A 258 -8.76 -2.50 -34.52
C GLY A 258 -8.47 -2.50 -33.02
N GLY A 259 -7.58 -1.64 -32.62
CA GLY A 259 -7.16 -1.41 -31.26
C GLY A 259 -5.87 -2.14 -30.93
N ARG A 260 -5.32 -1.84 -29.77
CA ARG A 260 -4.05 -2.39 -29.30
C ARG A 260 -4.23 -3.87 -28.90
N LEU A 261 -3.98 -4.77 -29.85
CA LEU A 261 -4.07 -6.21 -29.65
C LEU A 261 -2.89 -6.70 -28.79
N LEU A 262 -3.15 -7.77 -28.00
CA LEU A 262 -2.14 -8.48 -27.22
C LEU A 262 -1.84 -9.83 -27.89
N PRO A 263 -0.80 -9.93 -28.75
CA PRO A 263 -0.53 -11.12 -29.55
C PRO A 263 -0.37 -12.40 -28.73
N ASP A 264 0.25 -12.30 -27.55
CA ASP A 264 0.48 -13.43 -26.63
C ASP A 264 -0.81 -14.09 -26.10
N THR A 265 -1.97 -13.45 -26.31
CA THR A 265 -3.28 -13.97 -25.91
C THR A 265 -4.04 -14.62 -27.07
N LEU A 266 -3.43 -14.70 -28.25
CA LEU A 266 -4.07 -15.20 -29.46
C LEU A 266 -4.30 -16.71 -29.37
N ILE A 267 -5.54 -17.12 -29.62
CA ILE A 267 -5.93 -18.51 -29.82
C ILE A 267 -6.50 -18.60 -31.23
N VAL A 268 -5.93 -19.49 -32.07
CA VAL A 268 -6.35 -19.70 -33.45
C VAL A 268 -6.91 -21.12 -33.58
N LYS A 269 -8.07 -21.27 -34.23
CA LYS A 269 -8.69 -22.57 -34.56
C LYS A 269 -9.19 -22.53 -36.00
N GLU A 270 -9.21 -23.67 -36.67
CA GLU A 270 -9.97 -23.81 -37.91
C GLU A 270 -11.47 -23.66 -37.60
N HIS A 271 -12.19 -22.97 -38.48
CA HIS A 271 -13.60 -22.70 -38.25
C HIS A 271 -14.44 -23.98 -38.10
N GLY A 272 -15.12 -24.07 -36.93
CA GLY A 272 -15.92 -25.24 -36.58
C GLY A 272 -15.16 -26.37 -35.89
N GLU A 273 -13.84 -26.24 -35.70
CA GLU A 273 -13.04 -27.21 -34.98
C GLU A 273 -12.84 -26.81 -33.51
N SER A 274 -12.66 -27.83 -32.65
CA SER A 274 -12.44 -27.60 -31.22
C SER A 274 -10.95 -27.43 -30.84
N THR A 275 -10.06 -27.95 -31.67
CA THR A 275 -8.62 -27.99 -31.42
C THR A 275 -7.97 -26.67 -31.82
N ALA A 276 -7.20 -26.06 -30.91
CA ALA A 276 -6.39 -24.90 -31.22
C ALA A 276 -5.12 -25.29 -31.98
N GLY A 277 -4.76 -24.50 -32.99
CA GLY A 277 -3.45 -24.58 -33.65
C GLY A 277 -2.33 -24.17 -32.72
N VAL A 278 -1.12 -24.64 -33.00
CA VAL A 278 0.09 -24.34 -32.24
C VAL A 278 0.92 -23.31 -33.00
N GLU A 279 1.26 -22.21 -32.37
CA GLU A 279 2.14 -21.18 -32.93
C GLU A 279 3.49 -21.79 -33.32
N ASP A 280 4.12 -21.25 -34.35
CA ASP A 280 5.33 -21.74 -35.02
C ASP A 280 5.17 -23.11 -35.78
N THR A 281 4.16 -23.90 -35.44
CA THR A 281 3.88 -25.20 -36.09
C THR A 281 2.76 -25.09 -37.13
N ASP A 282 1.63 -24.54 -36.72
CA ASP A 282 0.40 -24.48 -37.55
C ASP A 282 0.15 -23.07 -38.08
N TYR A 283 0.72 -22.05 -37.48
CA TYR A 283 0.69 -20.65 -37.91
C TYR A 283 1.86 -19.85 -37.37
N THR A 284 2.13 -18.71 -37.97
CA THR A 284 3.03 -17.67 -37.42
C THR A 284 2.30 -16.34 -37.36
N VAL A 285 2.74 -15.49 -36.45
CA VAL A 285 2.12 -14.19 -36.18
C VAL A 285 3.11 -13.06 -36.44
N ASP A 286 2.67 -12.02 -37.16
CA ASP A 286 3.36 -10.75 -37.26
C ASP A 286 2.41 -9.65 -36.82
N TYR A 287 2.88 -8.76 -35.92
CA TYR A 287 2.11 -7.65 -35.40
C TYR A 287 2.83 -6.33 -35.68
N THR A 288 2.35 -5.63 -36.69
CA THR A 288 2.94 -4.37 -37.16
C THR A 288 1.85 -3.33 -37.42
N ASP A 289 2.03 -2.10 -36.95
CA ASP A 289 1.11 -0.96 -37.18
C ASP A 289 -0.37 -1.27 -36.78
N ASP A 290 -0.58 -1.86 -35.60
CA ASP A 290 -1.89 -2.29 -35.08
C ASP A 290 -2.66 -3.30 -35.97
N LEU A 291 -1.94 -3.95 -36.86
CA LEU A 291 -2.43 -5.06 -37.69
C LEU A 291 -1.72 -6.36 -37.29
N LEU A 292 -2.52 -7.34 -36.85
CA LEU A 292 -2.05 -8.68 -36.61
C LEU A 292 -2.25 -9.50 -37.91
N THR A 293 -1.16 -10.04 -38.43
CA THR A 293 -1.16 -10.95 -39.59
C THR A 293 -0.87 -12.35 -39.11
N ILE A 294 -1.75 -13.29 -39.44
CA ILE A 294 -1.59 -14.73 -39.16
C ILE A 294 -1.26 -15.41 -40.46
N GLU A 295 -0.05 -15.95 -40.61
CA GLU A 295 0.36 -16.78 -41.76
C GLU A 295 0.16 -18.26 -41.40
N LEU A 296 -0.59 -18.97 -42.22
CA LEU A 296 -0.97 -20.37 -42.01
C LEU A 296 0.13 -21.33 -42.43
N LYS A 297 0.33 -22.36 -41.60
CA LYS A 297 1.29 -23.45 -41.79
C LYS A 297 0.69 -24.79 -41.34
N GLY A 298 1.45 -25.86 -41.47
CA GLY A 298 1.14 -27.14 -40.88
C GLY A 298 -0.30 -27.62 -41.10
N ALA A 299 -0.99 -27.90 -40.00
CA ALA A 299 -2.36 -28.43 -40.05
C ALA A 299 -3.39 -27.39 -40.53
N LEU A 300 -3.10 -26.08 -40.44
CA LEU A 300 -4.00 -25.00 -40.84
C LEU A 300 -3.78 -24.53 -42.28
N THR A 301 -2.82 -25.09 -43.04
CA THR A 301 -2.45 -24.64 -44.39
C THR A 301 -3.62 -24.52 -45.35
N ASP A 302 -4.58 -25.44 -45.28
CA ASP A 302 -5.73 -25.54 -46.21
C ASP A 302 -7.00 -24.87 -45.63
N ALA A 303 -6.93 -24.27 -44.43
CA ALA A 303 -8.06 -23.64 -43.80
C ALA A 303 -8.54 -22.43 -44.63
N THR A 304 -9.86 -22.33 -44.85
CA THR A 304 -10.48 -21.20 -45.56
C THR A 304 -10.99 -20.10 -44.63
N SER A 305 -11.21 -20.45 -43.37
CA SER A 305 -11.62 -19.56 -42.32
C SER A 305 -11.11 -20.03 -40.96
N LEU A 306 -10.83 -19.04 -40.05
CA LEU A 306 -10.31 -19.26 -38.73
C LEU A 306 -11.23 -18.67 -37.70
N ASP A 307 -11.47 -19.36 -36.61
CA ASP A 307 -12.04 -18.80 -35.40
C ASP A 307 -10.89 -18.35 -34.47
N ILE A 308 -10.80 -17.08 -34.21
CA ILE A 308 -9.78 -16.50 -33.34
C ILE A 308 -10.40 -15.95 -32.07
N THR A 309 -9.65 -16.06 -30.99
CA THR A 309 -9.90 -15.37 -29.73
C THR A 309 -8.63 -14.63 -29.36
N ILE A 310 -8.73 -13.32 -29.13
CA ILE A 310 -7.59 -12.46 -28.77
C ILE A 310 -8.05 -11.37 -27.81
N THR A 311 -7.17 -10.97 -26.92
CA THR A 311 -7.40 -9.84 -26.00
C THR A 311 -6.87 -8.55 -26.62
N ARG A 312 -7.61 -7.45 -26.46
CA ARG A 312 -7.15 -6.09 -26.79
C ARG A 312 -7.28 -5.17 -25.60
N THR A 313 -6.44 -4.14 -25.55
CA THR A 313 -6.60 -3.04 -24.60
C THR A 313 -7.67 -2.07 -25.13
N LEU A 314 -8.55 -1.62 -24.23
CA LEU A 314 -9.52 -0.57 -24.51
C LEU A 314 -8.84 0.79 -24.35
N GLU A 315 -8.79 1.57 -25.42
CA GLU A 315 -8.23 2.91 -25.40
C GLU A 315 -9.08 3.84 -24.53
N GLY A 316 -8.42 4.66 -23.71
CA GLY A 316 -9.10 5.58 -22.81
C GLY A 316 -9.83 4.92 -21.63
N CYS A 317 -9.72 3.62 -21.43
CA CYS A 317 -10.28 2.92 -20.28
C CYS A 317 -9.19 2.60 -19.28
N VAL A 318 -9.25 3.22 -18.10
CA VAL A 318 -8.27 3.06 -17.02
C VAL A 318 -8.93 2.37 -15.84
N LYS A 319 -8.37 1.23 -15.45
CA LYS A 319 -8.80 0.48 -14.26
C LYS A 319 -7.79 0.68 -13.14
N ILE A 320 -8.25 1.17 -12.00
CA ILE A 320 -7.45 1.42 -10.82
C ILE A 320 -7.72 0.33 -9.80
N VAL A 321 -6.65 -0.23 -9.26
CA VAL A 321 -6.69 -1.32 -8.27
C VAL A 321 -5.93 -0.83 -7.04
N PRO A 322 -6.61 -0.39 -5.98
CA PRO A 322 -5.97 -0.01 -4.72
C PRO A 322 -5.73 -1.22 -3.82
N LEU A 323 -4.66 -1.19 -3.03
CA LEU A 323 -4.31 -2.17 -2.01
C LEU A 323 -4.30 -1.50 -0.64
N LEU A 324 -4.98 -2.10 0.31
CA LEU A 324 -5.01 -1.63 1.68
C LEU A 324 -3.91 -2.27 2.52
N GLU A 325 -3.60 -1.66 3.65
CA GLU A 325 -2.64 -2.16 4.63
C GLU A 325 -2.99 -3.59 5.06
N GLY A 326 -1.94 -4.41 5.26
CA GLY A 326 -2.08 -5.82 5.61
C GLY A 326 -2.68 -6.70 4.49
N GLY A 327 -2.78 -6.20 3.26
CA GLY A 327 -3.38 -6.93 2.14
C GLY A 327 -4.91 -7.02 2.20
N ALA A 328 -5.55 -6.15 2.97
CA ALA A 328 -7.00 -6.11 3.06
C ALA A 328 -7.64 -5.69 1.73
N VAL A 329 -8.79 -6.27 1.43
CA VAL A 329 -9.54 -5.95 0.21
C VAL A 329 -10.37 -4.68 0.47
N PRO A 330 -10.24 -3.63 -0.38
CA PRO A 330 -11.01 -2.41 -0.25
C PRO A 330 -12.51 -2.68 -0.40
N ASP A 331 -13.31 -2.05 0.45
CA ASP A 331 -14.76 -2.06 0.35
C ASP A 331 -15.26 -1.03 -0.69
N GLU A 332 -16.57 -1.01 -0.93
CA GLU A 332 -17.18 -0.11 -1.90
C GLU A 332 -16.93 1.37 -1.56
N SER A 333 -16.89 1.72 -0.27
CA SER A 333 -16.65 3.10 0.20
C SER A 333 -15.24 3.59 -0.17
N ILE A 334 -14.22 2.74 -0.05
CA ILE A 334 -12.84 3.06 -0.45
C ILE A 334 -12.73 3.15 -1.97
N LEU A 335 -13.37 2.23 -2.71
CA LEU A 335 -13.39 2.27 -4.18
C LEU A 335 -14.08 3.54 -4.71
N GLU A 336 -15.16 4.00 -4.07
CA GLU A 336 -15.80 5.27 -4.40
C GLU A 336 -14.89 6.47 -4.16
N LYS A 337 -14.17 6.54 -3.05
CA LYS A 337 -13.18 7.60 -2.78
C LYS A 337 -12.07 7.63 -3.82
N VAL A 338 -11.54 6.46 -4.20
CA VAL A 338 -10.52 6.35 -5.25
C VAL A 338 -11.08 6.83 -6.59
N LEU A 339 -12.31 6.42 -6.92
CA LEU A 339 -12.97 6.84 -8.15
C LEU A 339 -13.22 8.35 -8.17
N GLU A 340 -13.66 8.95 -7.07
CA GLU A 340 -13.87 10.40 -6.94
C GLU A 340 -12.54 11.15 -7.14
N ALA A 341 -11.49 10.74 -6.45
CA ALA A 341 -10.17 11.35 -6.55
C ALA A 341 -9.59 11.28 -7.98
N CYS A 342 -9.70 10.12 -8.64
CA CYS A 342 -9.12 9.91 -9.96
C CYS A 342 -10.01 10.44 -11.11
N ASN A 343 -11.28 10.70 -10.87
CA ASN A 343 -12.25 11.10 -11.89
C ASN A 343 -12.58 12.60 -11.86
N ALA A 344 -11.91 13.38 -11.00
CA ALA A 344 -12.11 14.80 -10.91
C ALA A 344 -11.81 15.50 -12.26
N SER A 345 -12.60 16.51 -12.61
CA SER A 345 -12.60 17.13 -13.94
C SER A 345 -11.33 17.88 -14.30
N ASP A 346 -10.52 18.24 -13.29
CA ASP A 346 -9.24 18.92 -13.41
C ASP A 346 -8.04 17.95 -13.40
N ILE A 347 -8.28 16.67 -13.16
CA ILE A 347 -7.29 15.61 -13.04
C ILE A 347 -7.34 14.68 -14.25
N ARG A 348 -8.55 14.19 -14.56
CA ARG A 348 -8.75 13.17 -15.58
C ARG A 348 -8.68 13.78 -16.99
N PRO A 349 -7.92 13.16 -17.95
CA PRO A 349 -8.09 13.47 -19.37
C PRO A 349 -9.56 13.31 -19.83
N LEU A 350 -10.01 14.18 -20.71
CA LEU A 350 -11.41 14.22 -21.11
C LEU A 350 -11.92 12.91 -21.76
N THR A 351 -10.98 12.16 -22.37
CA THR A 351 -11.26 10.91 -23.09
C THR A 351 -11.26 9.68 -22.20
N ASP A 352 -10.71 9.77 -20.98
CA ASP A 352 -10.52 8.61 -20.13
C ASP A 352 -11.80 8.26 -19.37
N VAL A 353 -12.12 6.98 -19.36
CA VAL A 353 -13.12 6.35 -18.50
C VAL A 353 -12.40 5.62 -17.40
N VAL A 354 -12.55 6.08 -16.17
CA VAL A 354 -11.86 5.53 -15.00
C VAL A 354 -12.79 4.62 -14.22
N THR A 355 -12.31 3.44 -13.87
CA THR A 355 -13.00 2.48 -12.98
C THR A 355 -12.08 2.12 -11.81
N ALA A 356 -12.66 1.87 -10.63
CA ALA A 356 -11.95 1.38 -9.46
C ALA A 356 -12.47 -0.01 -9.10
N VAL A 357 -11.57 -0.98 -8.92
CA VAL A 357 -11.93 -2.37 -8.61
C VAL A 357 -11.04 -2.92 -7.52
N ALA A 358 -11.58 -3.85 -6.73
CA ALA A 358 -10.80 -4.55 -5.72
C ALA A 358 -9.76 -5.49 -6.37
N PRO A 359 -8.59 -5.71 -5.73
CA PRO A 359 -7.61 -6.68 -6.20
C PRO A 359 -8.17 -8.10 -6.12
N GLU A 360 -7.71 -8.96 -7.02
CA GLU A 360 -7.96 -10.40 -6.96
C GLU A 360 -7.02 -11.03 -5.91
N VAL A 361 -7.60 -11.77 -4.97
CA VAL A 361 -6.85 -12.43 -3.91
C VAL A 361 -6.42 -13.82 -4.38
N ILE A 362 -5.11 -14.04 -4.45
CA ILE A 362 -4.52 -15.35 -4.76
C ILE A 362 -4.05 -15.98 -3.46
N THR A 363 -4.62 -17.12 -3.11
CA THR A 363 -4.21 -17.90 -1.94
C THR A 363 -3.09 -18.86 -2.30
N TYR A 364 -2.15 -19.07 -1.39
CA TYR A 364 -1.05 -20.02 -1.52
C TYR A 364 -0.77 -20.71 -0.18
N ASP A 365 -0.22 -21.91 -0.25
CA ASP A 365 0.22 -22.66 0.91
C ASP A 365 1.74 -22.62 1.04
N ILE A 366 2.25 -22.56 2.27
CA ILE A 366 3.68 -22.60 2.57
C ILE A 366 3.99 -23.93 3.25
N GLU A 367 4.83 -24.75 2.60
CA GLU A 367 5.38 -25.97 3.18
C GLU A 367 6.89 -25.84 3.30
N ILE A 368 7.42 -25.94 4.52
CA ILE A 368 8.84 -25.79 4.81
C ILE A 368 9.35 -27.03 5.54
N VAL A 369 10.49 -27.53 5.09
CA VAL A 369 11.26 -28.57 5.78
C VAL A 369 12.60 -27.99 6.17
N TYR A 370 12.87 -27.96 7.46
CA TYR A 370 14.16 -27.52 8.01
C TYR A 370 14.64 -28.49 9.09
N TYR A 371 15.94 -28.48 9.32
CA TYR A 371 16.59 -29.38 10.29
C TYR A 371 17.19 -28.56 11.42
N THR A 372 16.94 -29.01 12.65
CA THR A 372 17.45 -28.38 13.89
C THR A 372 18.22 -29.38 14.74
N THR A 373 18.99 -28.92 15.70
CA THR A 373 19.51 -29.75 16.79
C THR A 373 18.56 -29.70 17.99
N PRO A 374 18.52 -30.74 18.83
CA PRO A 374 17.63 -30.74 20.01
C PRO A 374 17.86 -29.54 20.95
N GLU A 375 19.07 -28.96 20.95
CA GLU A 375 19.41 -27.80 21.79
C GLU A 375 18.90 -26.48 21.24
N THR A 376 18.70 -26.38 19.92
CA THR A 376 18.26 -25.14 19.24
C THR A 376 16.85 -25.21 18.67
N GLU A 377 16.18 -26.36 18.79
CA GLU A 377 14.86 -26.59 18.15
C GLU A 377 13.82 -25.54 18.55
N ALA A 378 13.66 -25.28 19.86
CA ALA A 378 12.67 -24.33 20.35
C ALA A 378 12.91 -22.89 19.85
N GLU A 379 14.18 -22.49 19.78
CA GLU A 379 14.56 -21.17 19.29
C GLU A 379 14.33 -21.04 17.77
N VAL A 380 14.73 -22.07 17.00
CA VAL A 380 14.55 -22.06 15.54
C VAL A 380 13.06 -22.09 15.18
N VAL A 381 12.25 -22.94 15.84
CA VAL A 381 10.79 -22.96 15.62
C VAL A 381 10.16 -21.59 15.93
N ALA A 382 10.54 -20.95 17.04
CA ALA A 382 10.05 -19.62 17.38
C ALA A 382 10.45 -18.56 16.33
N ASN A 383 11.67 -18.62 15.81
CA ASN A 383 12.17 -17.67 14.81
C ASN A 383 11.58 -17.91 13.42
N VAL A 384 11.16 -19.13 13.08
CA VAL A 384 10.58 -19.47 11.77
C VAL A 384 9.06 -19.35 11.79
N GLU A 385 8.40 -20.00 12.76
CA GLU A 385 6.95 -20.20 12.82
C GLU A 385 6.26 -19.35 13.90
N GLY A 386 7.04 -18.75 14.82
CA GLY A 386 6.48 -17.92 15.89
C GLY A 386 5.97 -16.57 15.39
N THR A 387 5.20 -15.88 16.22
CA THR A 387 4.68 -14.53 15.92
C THR A 387 5.84 -13.57 15.62
N GLY A 388 5.80 -12.93 14.47
CA GLY A 388 6.89 -12.09 13.95
C GLY A 388 8.09 -12.91 13.42
N GLY A 389 7.94 -14.22 13.25
CA GLY A 389 8.92 -15.12 12.66
C GLY A 389 9.12 -14.91 11.16
N ALA A 390 9.95 -15.76 10.55
CA ALA A 390 10.30 -15.64 9.13
C ALA A 390 9.08 -15.79 8.21
N ILE A 391 8.12 -16.66 8.58
CA ILE A 391 6.88 -16.86 7.81
C ILE A 391 6.00 -15.61 7.88
N ASP A 392 5.78 -15.05 9.08
CA ASP A 392 4.98 -13.83 9.24
C ASP A 392 5.59 -12.67 8.46
N ARG A 393 6.89 -12.42 8.61
CA ARG A 393 7.62 -11.39 7.86
C ARG A 393 7.57 -11.60 6.34
N TYR A 394 7.52 -12.85 5.88
CA TYR A 394 7.34 -13.13 4.45
C TYR A 394 5.93 -12.81 4.00
N ASN A 395 4.91 -13.19 4.77
CA ASN A 395 3.52 -12.90 4.45
C ASN A 395 3.25 -11.39 4.45
N GLU A 396 3.73 -10.66 5.45
CA GLU A 396 3.65 -9.19 5.49
C GLU A 396 4.30 -8.55 4.25
N TRP A 397 5.49 -9.05 3.89
CA TRP A 397 6.15 -8.57 2.68
C TRP A 397 5.33 -8.91 1.42
N GLN A 398 4.81 -10.13 1.30
CA GLN A 398 4.08 -10.59 0.12
C GLN A 398 2.82 -9.76 -0.11
N VAL A 399 2.07 -9.44 0.94
CA VAL A 399 0.83 -8.65 0.84
C VAL A 399 1.07 -7.14 0.76
N GLY A 400 2.30 -6.67 0.94
CA GLY A 400 2.63 -5.24 0.96
C GLY A 400 2.69 -4.55 -0.42
N ALA A 401 2.51 -5.26 -1.54
CA ALA A 401 2.45 -4.66 -2.87
C ALA A 401 1.69 -5.52 -3.87
N LEU A 402 1.00 -4.86 -4.81
CA LEU A 402 0.24 -5.50 -5.88
C LEU A 402 1.14 -6.16 -6.93
N GLY A 403 0.68 -7.31 -7.45
CA GLY A 403 1.35 -8.02 -8.54
C GLY A 403 2.73 -8.58 -8.19
N ARG A 404 3.00 -8.79 -6.90
CA ARG A 404 4.25 -9.38 -6.44
C ARG A 404 4.23 -10.89 -6.66
N ASP A 405 5.23 -11.40 -7.38
CA ASP A 405 5.38 -12.83 -7.61
C ASP A 405 5.65 -13.58 -6.30
N ILE A 406 5.08 -14.78 -6.17
CA ILE A 406 5.37 -15.68 -5.05
C ILE A 406 6.79 -16.20 -5.23
N ASN A 407 7.72 -15.67 -4.42
CA ASN A 407 9.15 -15.98 -4.51
C ASN A 407 9.66 -16.75 -3.29
N PRO A 408 9.87 -18.09 -3.40
CA PRO A 408 10.37 -18.91 -2.29
C PRO A 408 11.76 -18.50 -1.79
N ASP A 409 12.59 -17.87 -2.60
CA ASP A 409 13.94 -17.45 -2.20
C ASP A 409 13.89 -16.25 -1.23
N GLN A 410 12.85 -15.43 -1.32
CA GLN A 410 12.61 -14.38 -0.34
C GLN A 410 12.25 -14.95 1.04
N LEU A 411 11.51 -16.05 1.10
CA LEU A 411 11.26 -16.76 2.36
C LEU A 411 12.56 -17.40 2.89
N ARG A 412 13.33 -18.07 2.05
CA ARG A 412 14.63 -18.66 2.44
C ARG A 412 15.59 -17.62 3.01
N LYS A 413 15.66 -16.44 2.40
CA LYS A 413 16.47 -15.32 2.91
C LYS A 413 16.06 -14.94 4.34
N ARG A 414 14.77 -14.87 4.65
CA ARG A 414 14.25 -14.51 5.98
C ARG A 414 14.44 -15.60 7.04
N ILE A 415 14.56 -16.85 6.63
CA ILE A 415 14.85 -17.97 7.52
C ILE A 415 16.34 -18.01 7.88
N LEU A 416 17.21 -17.62 6.95
CA LEU A 416 18.67 -17.71 7.11
C LEU A 416 19.29 -16.44 7.73
N CYS A 417 18.55 -15.36 7.84
CA CYS A 417 18.95 -14.10 8.49
C CYS A 417 18.32 -13.96 9.86
#